data_49a5c6e12244e570e922ce9fe2a5a342
#
_entry.id   49a5c6e12244e570e922ce9fe2a5a342
#
_cell.length_a   1.000
_cell.length_b   1.000
_cell.length_c   1.000
_cell.angle_alpha   90.00
_cell.angle_beta   90.00
_cell.angle_gamma   90.00
#
_symmetry.space_group_name_H-M   'P 1'
#
loop_
_entity.id
_entity.type
_entity.pdbx_description
1 polymer ?
#
loop_
_entity_poly.entity_id
_entity_poly.type
_entity_poly.pdbx_seq_one_letter_code
_entity_poly.pdbx_strand_id
1 'polypeptide(L)'
;SFCIIPSMRGDLVSRPVGEVLNEAENLVNAGVSEILVISQDTSAYGVDVKYRSGFWNGRPVKTRMIELCQSLSDLGVWTRLHYAYPYPHVDEVIPLMADGLILPYLDVPFQHASPRILKAMKRPAHAENNLARIKAWREICPDITVRSTFIAGFPGETEDDFKMLLDF
;
A
#
# COMPACT_ATOMS: atom_id res chain seq x y z
N SER A 1 6.56 -14.87 -9.79
CA SER A 1 5.26 -14.25 -9.71
C SER A 1 4.34 -14.79 -10.81
N PHE A 2 3.05 -14.89 -10.55
CA PHE A 2 2.02 -15.20 -11.55
C PHE A 2 1.64 -13.96 -12.40
N CYS A 3 2.05 -12.78 -11.96
CA CYS A 3 1.70 -11.52 -12.58
C CYS A 3 2.62 -11.21 -13.77
N ILE A 4 2.03 -10.86 -14.92
CA ILE A 4 2.74 -10.46 -16.14
C ILE A 4 3.22 -9.00 -16.09
N ILE A 5 2.66 -8.16 -15.24
CA ILE A 5 2.90 -6.72 -15.22
C ILE A 5 4.39 -6.36 -15.12
N PRO A 6 5.23 -6.99 -14.26
CA PRO A 6 6.64 -6.66 -14.22
C PRO A 6 7.38 -6.85 -15.56
N SER A 7 6.98 -7.86 -16.35
CA SER A 7 7.57 -8.06 -17.68
C SER A 7 7.10 -7.04 -18.73
N MET A 8 5.94 -6.41 -18.50
CA MET A 8 5.39 -5.38 -19.38
C MET A 8 5.85 -3.96 -19.02
N ARG A 9 6.01 -3.68 -17.73
CA ARG A 9 6.32 -2.35 -17.20
C ARG A 9 7.78 -2.13 -16.85
N GLY A 10 8.57 -3.21 -16.77
CA GLY A 10 9.97 -3.17 -16.35
C GLY A 10 10.13 -3.09 -14.83
N ASP A 11 11.33 -2.71 -14.43
CA ASP A 11 11.70 -2.59 -13.02
C ASP A 11 11.01 -1.40 -12.34
N LEU A 12 11.00 -1.42 -11.00
CA LEU A 12 10.52 -0.31 -10.19
C LEU A 12 11.36 0.94 -10.47
N VAL A 13 10.69 2.04 -10.78
CA VAL A 13 11.29 3.37 -10.95
C VAL A 13 10.50 4.36 -10.10
N SER A 14 11.07 4.74 -8.95
CA SER A 14 10.46 5.73 -8.06
C SER A 14 10.73 7.14 -8.53
N ARG A 15 9.67 7.93 -8.68
CA ARG A 15 9.79 9.36 -8.94
C ARG A 15 10.43 10.06 -7.74
N PRO A 16 11.26 11.09 -7.94
CA PRO A 16 11.79 11.91 -6.84
C PRO A 16 10.66 12.48 -5.96
N VAL A 17 10.82 12.40 -4.64
CA VAL A 17 9.76 12.83 -3.69
C VAL A 17 9.35 14.28 -3.89
N GLY A 18 10.31 15.18 -4.19
CA GLY A 18 10.01 16.59 -4.45
C GLY A 18 9.13 16.81 -5.67
N GLU A 19 9.29 16.02 -6.72
CA GLU A 19 8.40 16.08 -7.90
C GLU A 19 6.98 15.63 -7.57
N VAL A 20 6.84 14.54 -6.82
CA VAL A 20 5.54 14.02 -6.40
C VAL A 20 4.82 15.03 -5.50
N LEU A 21 5.52 15.63 -4.55
CA LEU A 21 4.95 16.63 -3.64
C LEU A 21 4.60 17.94 -4.35
N ASN A 22 5.41 18.40 -5.30
CA ASN A 22 5.09 19.57 -6.11
C ASN A 22 3.85 19.34 -6.98
N GLU A 23 3.69 18.12 -7.56
CA GLU A 23 2.49 17.76 -8.29
C GLU A 23 1.26 17.78 -7.38
N ALA A 24 1.35 17.19 -6.19
CA ALA A 24 0.27 17.18 -5.21
C ALA A 24 -0.12 18.61 -4.78
N GLU A 25 0.85 19.48 -4.51
CA GLU A 25 0.61 20.89 -4.17
C GLU A 25 -0.09 21.64 -5.30
N ASN A 26 0.32 21.41 -6.56
CA ASN A 26 -0.34 22.01 -7.72
C ASN A 26 -1.79 21.53 -7.86
N LEU A 27 -2.09 20.26 -7.60
CA LEU A 27 -3.45 19.73 -7.60
C LEU A 27 -4.32 20.37 -6.51
N VAL A 28 -3.78 20.51 -5.31
CA VAL A 28 -4.47 21.19 -4.19
C VAL A 28 -4.74 22.67 -4.51
N ASN A 29 -3.75 23.38 -5.07
CA ASN A 29 -3.91 24.77 -5.50
C ASN A 29 -4.94 24.91 -6.63
N ALA A 30 -5.16 23.88 -7.42
CA ALA A 30 -6.21 23.81 -8.44
C ALA A 30 -7.61 23.46 -7.86
N GLY A 31 -7.73 23.25 -6.55
CA GLY A 31 -8.99 22.99 -5.85
C GLY A 31 -9.34 21.52 -5.64
N VAL A 32 -8.37 20.61 -5.78
CA VAL A 32 -8.58 19.18 -5.47
C VAL A 32 -8.69 19.00 -3.96
N SER A 33 -9.70 18.25 -3.52
CA SER A 33 -10.00 17.99 -2.10
C SER A 33 -9.56 16.61 -1.62
N GLU A 34 -9.21 15.71 -2.53
CA GLU A 34 -8.70 14.36 -2.22
C GLU A 34 -7.58 13.96 -3.18
N ILE A 35 -6.48 13.44 -2.65
CA ILE A 35 -5.36 12.88 -3.39
C ILE A 35 -5.35 11.36 -3.22
N LEU A 36 -5.40 10.63 -4.34
CA LEU A 36 -5.22 9.19 -4.38
C LEU A 36 -3.77 8.88 -4.75
N VAL A 37 -3.05 8.26 -3.83
CA VAL A 37 -1.66 7.82 -4.05
C VAL A 37 -1.70 6.44 -4.68
N ILE A 38 -1.30 6.36 -5.95
CA ILE A 38 -1.44 5.15 -6.78
C ILE A 38 -0.09 4.79 -7.40
N SER A 39 0.28 3.52 -7.28
CA SER A 39 1.36 2.90 -8.05
C SER A 39 1.09 1.40 -8.20
N GLN A 40 1.98 0.65 -8.85
CA GLN A 40 1.90 -0.82 -8.89
C GLN A 40 2.04 -1.45 -7.49
N ASP A 41 2.87 -0.85 -6.66
CA ASP A 41 3.08 -1.19 -5.26
C ASP A 41 3.53 0.08 -4.54
N THR A 42 2.60 0.76 -3.90
CA THR A 42 2.87 2.01 -3.18
C THR A 42 3.81 1.80 -2.00
N SER A 43 3.77 0.60 -1.40
CA SER A 43 4.66 0.26 -0.29
C SER A 43 6.13 0.12 -0.70
N ALA A 44 6.41 -0.16 -1.98
CA ALA A 44 7.78 -0.27 -2.50
C ALA A 44 8.41 1.08 -2.87
N TYR A 45 7.70 2.21 -2.70
CA TYR A 45 8.20 3.51 -3.08
C TYR A 45 9.55 3.84 -2.45
N GLY A 46 10.53 4.13 -3.29
CA GLY A 46 11.88 4.53 -2.89
C GLY A 46 12.89 3.40 -2.68
N VAL A 47 12.47 2.13 -2.74
CA VAL A 47 13.37 0.97 -2.57
C VAL A 47 14.48 0.96 -3.62
N ASP A 48 14.13 1.20 -4.88
CA ASP A 48 15.05 1.24 -6.02
C ASP A 48 16.12 2.33 -5.91
N VAL A 49 15.80 3.44 -5.29
CA VAL A 49 16.69 4.58 -5.05
C VAL A 49 17.29 4.58 -3.63
N LYS A 50 17.16 3.47 -2.89
CA LYS A 50 17.67 3.29 -1.52
C LYS A 50 17.23 4.41 -0.58
N TYR A 51 15.96 4.83 -0.70
CA TYR A 51 15.35 5.90 0.10
C TYR A 51 16.11 7.23 0.05
N ARG A 52 16.69 7.55 -1.12
CA ARG A 52 17.43 8.80 -1.32
C ARG A 52 16.59 10.01 -0.93
N SER A 53 17.22 10.98 -0.25
CA SER A 53 16.57 12.24 0.08
C SER A 53 16.41 13.12 -1.17
N GLY A 54 15.25 13.75 -1.28
CA GLY A 54 14.97 14.89 -2.13
C GLY A 54 14.70 16.13 -1.29
N PHE A 55 14.22 17.20 -1.93
CA PHE A 55 13.86 18.44 -1.25
C PHE A 55 12.45 18.86 -1.66
N TRP A 56 11.70 19.36 -0.69
CA TRP A 56 10.40 19.99 -0.90
C TRP A 56 10.25 21.17 0.07
N ASN A 57 9.89 22.35 -0.45
CA ASN A 57 9.79 23.60 0.32
C ASN A 57 11.02 23.87 1.21
N GLY A 58 12.23 23.62 0.66
CA GLY A 58 13.49 23.83 1.36
C GLY A 58 13.84 22.78 2.42
N ARG A 59 13.00 21.77 2.65
CA ARG A 59 13.23 20.70 3.63
C ARG A 59 13.68 19.41 2.93
N PRO A 60 14.64 18.66 3.50
CA PRO A 60 14.97 17.34 3.01
C PRO A 60 13.85 16.35 3.37
N VAL A 61 13.41 15.56 2.39
CA VAL A 61 12.41 14.50 2.54
C VAL A 61 12.97 13.23 1.92
N LYS A 62 12.85 12.10 2.60
CA LYS A 62 13.25 10.81 2.03
C LYS A 62 12.22 10.33 1.02
N THR A 63 12.70 9.76 -0.09
CA THR A 63 11.87 9.07 -1.07
C THR A 63 11.43 7.73 -0.47
N ARG A 64 10.41 7.75 0.40
CA ARG A 64 9.88 6.60 1.12
C ARG A 64 8.40 6.85 1.43
N MET A 65 7.60 5.78 1.48
CA MET A 65 6.14 5.87 1.62
C MET A 65 5.72 6.67 2.87
N ILE A 66 6.33 6.40 4.03
CA ILE A 66 5.93 7.06 5.28
C ILE A 66 6.19 8.57 5.24
N GLU A 67 7.37 8.99 4.77
CA GLU A 67 7.72 10.42 4.67
C GLU A 67 6.90 11.14 3.58
N LEU A 68 6.54 10.41 2.50
CA LEU A 68 5.60 10.95 1.52
C LEU A 68 4.23 11.19 2.14
N CYS A 69 3.69 10.23 2.88
CA CYS A 69 2.39 10.36 3.56
C CYS A 69 2.39 11.53 4.57
N GLN A 70 3.45 11.66 5.36
CA GLN A 70 3.62 12.78 6.30
C GLN A 70 3.62 14.13 5.57
N SER A 71 4.37 14.23 4.47
CA SER A 71 4.44 15.48 3.70
C SER A 71 3.13 15.80 2.98
N LEU A 72 2.40 14.79 2.49
CA LEU A 72 1.08 14.98 1.87
C LEU A 72 0.05 15.47 2.88
N SER A 73 0.14 15.05 4.15
CA SER A 73 -0.76 15.51 5.20
C SER A 73 -0.64 17.02 5.47
N ASP A 74 0.55 17.62 5.24
CA ASP A 74 0.78 19.07 5.36
C ASP A 74 -0.05 19.87 4.34
N LEU A 75 -0.54 19.25 3.27
CA LEU A 75 -1.37 19.92 2.25
C LEU A 75 -2.84 20.12 2.68
N GLY A 76 -3.27 19.51 3.79
CA GLY A 76 -4.58 19.73 4.39
C GLY A 76 -5.76 19.17 3.58
N VAL A 77 -5.53 18.24 2.67
CA VAL A 77 -6.56 17.54 1.88
C VAL A 77 -6.56 16.05 2.20
N TRP A 78 -7.64 15.36 1.88
CA TRP A 78 -7.72 13.93 2.08
C TRP A 78 -6.67 13.20 1.25
N THR A 79 -5.91 12.34 1.89
CA THR A 79 -4.92 11.48 1.23
C THR A 79 -5.29 10.03 1.43
N ARG A 80 -5.44 9.29 0.32
CA ARG A 80 -5.83 7.87 0.30
C ARG A 80 -4.75 7.03 -0.34
N LEU A 81 -4.35 5.95 0.32
CA LEU A 81 -3.37 4.99 -0.19
C LEU A 81 -4.06 3.84 -0.94
N HIS A 82 -3.55 3.54 -2.14
CA HIS A 82 -3.96 2.40 -2.94
C HIS A 82 -2.78 1.46 -3.20
N TYR A 83 -3.08 0.18 -3.41
CA TYR A 83 -2.15 -0.86 -3.86
C TYR A 83 -0.91 -1.00 -2.97
N ALA A 84 -1.11 -1.12 -1.67
CA ALA A 84 -0.04 -1.45 -0.74
C ALA A 84 0.17 -2.98 -0.70
N TYR A 85 1.39 -3.44 -0.92
CA TYR A 85 1.74 -4.84 -0.66
C TYR A 85 1.96 -5.04 0.85
N PRO A 86 1.57 -6.18 1.45
CA PRO A 86 1.62 -6.35 2.91
C PRO A 86 3.03 -6.58 3.47
N TYR A 87 3.99 -5.71 3.13
CA TYR A 87 5.31 -5.70 3.77
C TYR A 87 5.21 -5.18 5.22
N PRO A 88 6.14 -5.59 6.11
CA PRO A 88 6.11 -5.15 7.52
C PRO A 88 6.11 -3.63 7.70
N HIS A 89 6.81 -2.88 6.84
CA HIS A 89 6.89 -1.42 6.94
C HIS A 89 5.57 -0.69 6.57
N VAL A 90 4.58 -1.39 6.01
CA VAL A 90 3.22 -0.83 5.85
C VAL A 90 2.58 -0.52 7.21
N ASP A 91 2.98 -1.23 8.26
CA ASP A 91 2.47 -0.97 9.60
C ASP A 91 2.82 0.45 10.10
N GLU A 92 3.88 1.06 9.56
CA GLU A 92 4.34 2.41 9.92
C GLU A 92 3.34 3.52 9.54
N VAL A 93 2.45 3.30 8.55
CA VAL A 93 1.44 4.31 8.17
C VAL A 93 0.15 4.22 9.00
N ILE A 94 -0.07 3.15 9.75
CA ILE A 94 -1.29 2.99 10.54
C ILE A 94 -1.43 4.06 11.63
N PRO A 95 -0.35 4.44 12.37
CA PRO A 95 -0.43 5.56 13.28
C PRO A 95 -0.83 6.88 12.61
N LEU A 96 -0.36 7.15 11.38
CA LEU A 96 -0.75 8.36 10.64
C LEU A 96 -2.26 8.38 10.33
N MET A 97 -2.86 7.21 10.10
CA MET A 97 -4.30 7.04 9.91
C MET A 97 -5.06 7.30 11.21
N ALA A 98 -4.56 6.77 12.33
CA ALA A 98 -5.14 6.98 13.66
C ALA A 98 -5.10 8.45 14.07
N ASP A 99 -4.02 9.15 13.74
CA ASP A 99 -3.84 10.59 14.00
C ASP A 99 -4.62 11.49 13.03
N GLY A 100 -5.31 10.93 12.04
CA GLY A 100 -6.08 11.67 11.04
C GLY A 100 -5.23 12.41 9.99
N LEU A 101 -3.94 12.11 9.89
CA LEU A 101 -3.03 12.72 8.92
C LEU A 101 -3.26 12.23 7.50
N ILE A 102 -3.67 10.98 7.36
CA ILE A 102 -4.15 10.38 6.11
C ILE A 102 -5.45 9.62 6.38
N LEU A 103 -6.24 9.35 5.35
CA LEU A 103 -7.49 8.63 5.53
C LEU A 103 -7.26 7.22 6.12
N PRO A 104 -8.14 6.77 7.05
CA PRO A 104 -8.06 5.44 7.65
C PRO A 104 -8.54 4.37 6.64
N TYR A 105 -7.81 4.24 5.55
CA TYR A 105 -8.12 3.36 4.42
C TYR A 105 -6.84 2.73 3.88
N LEU A 106 -6.84 1.41 3.76
CA LEU A 106 -5.71 0.66 3.22
C LEU A 106 -6.18 -0.38 2.20
N ASP A 107 -5.69 -0.28 0.98
CA ASP A 107 -5.95 -1.23 -0.10
C ASP A 107 -4.79 -2.21 -0.22
N VAL A 108 -5.01 -3.43 0.30
CA VAL A 108 -3.99 -4.51 0.37
C VAL A 108 -4.51 -5.76 -0.31
N PRO A 109 -4.06 -6.10 -1.52
CA PRO A 109 -4.50 -7.29 -2.23
C PRO A 109 -3.87 -8.56 -1.61
N PHE A 110 -4.59 -9.26 -0.73
CA PHE A 110 -4.13 -10.50 -0.11
C PHE A 110 -4.11 -11.69 -1.06
N GLN A 111 -4.85 -11.62 -2.17
CA GLN A 111 -4.90 -12.60 -3.25
C GLN A 111 -5.63 -13.89 -2.92
N HIS A 112 -5.31 -14.56 -1.83
CA HIS A 112 -5.91 -15.81 -1.38
C HIS A 112 -5.64 -16.05 0.12
N ALA A 113 -6.38 -17.00 0.72
CA ALA A 113 -6.17 -17.42 2.12
C ALA A 113 -5.46 -18.79 2.23
N SER A 114 -5.57 -19.67 1.22
CA SER A 114 -4.89 -20.95 1.26
C SER A 114 -3.38 -20.80 1.14
N PRO A 115 -2.57 -21.34 2.09
CA PRO A 115 -1.12 -21.27 2.04
C PRO A 115 -0.55 -21.95 0.78
N ARG A 116 -1.20 -23.04 0.32
CA ARG A 116 -0.82 -23.77 -0.87
C ARG A 116 -0.97 -22.92 -2.13
N ILE A 117 -2.08 -22.20 -2.26
CA ILE A 117 -2.35 -21.31 -3.40
C ILE A 117 -1.44 -20.08 -3.34
N LEU A 118 -1.26 -19.47 -2.18
CA LEU A 118 -0.33 -18.34 -2.01
C LEU A 118 1.10 -18.73 -2.40
N LYS A 119 1.55 -19.93 -2.03
CA LYS A 119 2.86 -20.47 -2.45
C LYS A 119 2.95 -20.64 -3.97
N ALA A 120 1.90 -21.16 -4.61
CA ALA A 120 1.83 -21.28 -6.08
C ALA A 120 1.86 -19.91 -6.77
N MET A 121 1.24 -18.89 -6.18
CA MET A 121 1.29 -17.49 -6.61
C MET A 121 2.65 -16.83 -6.34
N LYS A 122 3.59 -17.50 -5.66
CA LYS A 122 4.85 -16.92 -5.15
C LYS A 122 4.59 -15.69 -4.24
N ARG A 123 3.57 -15.81 -3.38
CA ARG A 123 3.23 -14.85 -2.34
C ARG A 123 3.62 -15.42 -0.97
N PRO A 124 3.88 -14.56 0.05
CA PRO A 124 4.06 -15.04 1.42
C PRO A 124 2.87 -15.90 1.84
N ALA A 125 3.13 -17.15 2.25
CA ALA A 125 2.12 -18.18 2.50
C ALA A 125 1.52 -18.13 3.92
N HIS A 126 1.36 -16.93 4.49
CA HIS A 126 0.95 -16.76 5.90
C HIS A 126 -0.37 -15.98 5.99
N ALA A 127 -1.48 -16.57 5.52
CA ALA A 127 -2.80 -15.96 5.66
C ALA A 127 -3.15 -15.65 7.12
N GLU A 128 -2.77 -16.52 8.05
CA GLU A 128 -2.96 -16.31 9.48
C GLU A 128 -2.26 -15.04 9.98
N ASN A 129 -1.06 -14.76 9.49
CA ASN A 129 -0.34 -13.54 9.83
C ASN A 129 -1.04 -12.30 9.25
N ASN A 130 -1.67 -12.40 8.08
CA ASN A 130 -2.41 -11.29 7.49
C ASN A 130 -3.65 -10.94 8.33
N LEU A 131 -4.40 -11.93 8.80
CA LEU A 131 -5.55 -11.70 9.67
C LEU A 131 -5.14 -11.12 11.04
N ALA A 132 -4.05 -11.62 11.62
CA ALA A 132 -3.49 -11.08 12.86
C ALA A 132 -3.05 -9.62 12.69
N ARG A 133 -2.43 -9.28 11.56
CA ARG A 133 -2.04 -7.89 11.24
C ARG A 133 -3.25 -6.97 11.10
N ILE A 134 -4.32 -7.41 10.40
CA ILE A 134 -5.55 -6.61 10.28
C ILE A 134 -6.13 -6.32 11.68
N LYS A 135 -6.12 -7.30 12.57
CA LYS A 135 -6.56 -7.11 13.96
C LYS A 135 -5.69 -6.10 14.69
N ALA A 136 -4.36 -6.21 14.59
CA ALA A 136 -3.42 -5.27 15.19
C ALA A 136 -3.60 -3.85 14.61
N TRP A 137 -3.83 -3.70 13.31
CA TRP A 137 -4.13 -2.40 12.71
C TRP A 137 -5.40 -1.77 13.28
N ARG A 138 -6.46 -2.58 13.52
CA ARG A 138 -7.70 -2.12 14.13
C ARG A 138 -7.56 -1.77 15.62
N GLU A 139 -6.58 -2.34 16.31
CA GLU A 139 -6.26 -1.91 17.68
C GLU A 139 -5.64 -0.51 17.72
N ILE A 140 -4.82 -0.16 16.71
CA ILE A 140 -4.18 1.16 16.59
C ILE A 140 -5.14 2.18 15.99
N CYS A 141 -5.86 1.79 14.93
CA CYS A 141 -6.80 2.63 14.19
C CYS A 141 -8.14 1.90 14.05
N PRO A 142 -9.08 2.02 15.02
CA PRO A 142 -10.35 1.29 15.01
C PRO A 142 -11.21 1.54 13.77
N ASP A 143 -11.13 2.73 13.20
CA ASP A 143 -11.93 3.15 12.05
C ASP A 143 -11.30 2.74 10.70
N ILE A 144 -10.19 1.99 10.71
CA ILE A 144 -9.52 1.60 9.47
C ILE A 144 -10.42 0.73 8.59
N THR A 145 -10.62 1.16 7.36
CA THR A 145 -11.22 0.37 6.29
C THR A 145 -10.13 -0.35 5.51
N VAL A 146 -10.14 -1.68 5.56
CA VAL A 146 -9.24 -2.51 4.76
C VAL A 146 -9.99 -3.03 3.54
N ARG A 147 -9.58 -2.59 2.35
CA ARG A 147 -10.01 -3.16 1.08
C ARG A 147 -9.03 -4.22 0.64
N SER A 148 -9.54 -5.33 0.10
CA SER A 148 -8.69 -6.36 -0.48
C SER A 148 -9.25 -6.87 -1.80
N THR A 149 -8.36 -7.46 -2.60
CA THR A 149 -8.70 -8.19 -3.81
C THR A 149 -8.25 -9.63 -3.65
N PHE A 150 -9.12 -10.56 -4.04
CA PHE A 150 -8.89 -11.99 -4.01
C PHE A 150 -9.04 -12.59 -5.40
N ILE A 151 -8.36 -13.70 -5.63
CA ILE A 151 -8.44 -14.50 -6.85
C ILE A 151 -9.06 -15.83 -6.49
N ALA A 152 -10.22 -16.14 -7.05
CA ALA A 152 -10.84 -17.45 -7.02
C ALA A 152 -10.66 -18.14 -8.38
N GLY A 153 -10.55 -19.47 -8.38
CA GLY A 153 -10.31 -20.27 -9.58
C GLY A 153 -8.86 -20.24 -10.06
N PHE A 154 -7.90 -20.00 -9.15
CA PHE A 154 -6.48 -20.07 -9.51
C PHE A 154 -6.12 -21.51 -9.97
N PRO A 155 -5.27 -21.71 -11.02
CA PRO A 155 -4.90 -23.04 -11.49
C PRO A 155 -4.43 -23.96 -10.38
N GLY A 156 -5.13 -25.08 -10.23
CA GLY A 156 -4.89 -26.07 -9.18
C GLY A 156 -5.61 -25.79 -7.84
N GLU A 157 -6.43 -24.74 -7.75
CA GLU A 157 -7.30 -24.49 -6.59
C GLU A 157 -8.31 -25.63 -6.43
N THR A 158 -8.52 -26.07 -5.20
CA THR A 158 -9.50 -27.08 -4.83
C THR A 158 -10.67 -26.43 -4.09
N GLU A 159 -11.77 -27.18 -3.93
CA GLU A 159 -12.93 -26.75 -3.13
C GLU A 159 -12.54 -26.39 -1.68
N ASP A 160 -11.60 -27.13 -1.09
CA ASP A 160 -11.14 -26.86 0.27
C ASP A 160 -10.31 -25.55 0.35
N ASP A 161 -9.49 -25.26 -0.69
CA ASP A 161 -8.79 -23.98 -0.77
C ASP A 161 -9.78 -22.80 -0.88
N PHE A 162 -10.84 -22.97 -1.67
CA PHE A 162 -11.88 -21.95 -1.80
C PHE A 162 -12.64 -21.75 -0.51
N LYS A 163 -12.97 -22.84 0.23
CA LYS A 163 -13.57 -22.70 1.57
C LYS A 163 -12.68 -21.93 2.53
N MET A 164 -11.35 -22.17 2.53
CA MET A 164 -10.41 -21.37 3.32
C MET A 164 -10.49 -19.88 2.97
N LEU A 165 -10.71 -19.56 1.69
CA LEU A 165 -10.88 -18.15 1.26
C LEU A 165 -12.17 -17.54 1.79
N LEU A 166 -13.26 -18.31 1.83
CA LEU A 166 -14.55 -17.86 2.38
C LEU A 166 -14.50 -17.66 3.91
N ASP A 167 -13.76 -18.52 4.60
CA ASP A 167 -13.61 -18.46 6.06
C ASP A 167 -12.72 -17.29 6.51
N PHE A 168 -11.78 -16.84 5.65
CA PHE A 168 -10.93 -15.68 5.89
C PHE A 168 -11.70 -14.37 5.83
#